data_840d27123124c66b814936cc60cfe0dc
#
_entry.id   840d27123124c66b814936cc60cfe0dc
#
_cell.length_a   1.000
_cell.length_b   1.000
_cell.length_c   1.000
_cell.angle_alpha   90.00
_cell.angle_beta   90.00
_cell.angle_gamma   90.00
#
_symmetry.space_group_name_H-M   'P 1'
#
loop_
_entity.id
_entity.type
_entity.pdbx_description
1 polymer ?
#
loop_
_entity_poly.entity_id
_entity_poly.type
_entity_poly.pdbx_seq_one_letter_code
_entity_poly.pdbx_strand_id
1 'polypeptide(L)'
;HLRKRLPQAELHIYGAYPPPKATQLHNAKDGFLVKGWAENAQTVMQQARLCLAPLRFGAGIKGKLVEAMQMGTPSITTHIGAEAMHGTLPWNGVITDDVEAFVEAAASLYEDKANWELMQKNGATILNARYLETEWAPKLITKIQQQSQQKEGLRKKHFFGKMLRHHSMKSTQYMSQWIELKNRRDTSKG
;
A
#
# COMPACT_ATOMS: atom_id res chain seq x y z
N HIS A 1 -6.25 -1.04 -23.55
CA HIS A 1 -7.66 -0.59 -23.62
C HIS A 1 -7.78 0.91 -23.32
N LEU A 2 -7.28 1.41 -22.18
CA LEU A 2 -7.39 2.83 -21.78
C LEU A 2 -6.85 3.80 -22.85
N ARG A 3 -5.69 3.50 -23.43
CA ARG A 3 -5.05 4.31 -24.48
C ARG A 3 -5.93 4.52 -25.74
N LYS A 4 -6.79 3.56 -26.07
CA LYS A 4 -7.75 3.71 -27.19
C LYS A 4 -8.80 4.77 -26.91
N ARG A 5 -9.13 4.99 -25.63
CA ARG A 5 -10.09 6.01 -25.16
C ARG A 5 -9.42 7.35 -24.91
N LEU A 6 -8.22 7.34 -24.38
CA LEU A 6 -7.41 8.50 -24.00
C LEU A 6 -6.07 8.51 -24.75
N PRO A 7 -6.04 8.85 -26.05
CA PRO A 7 -4.82 8.78 -26.88
C PRO A 7 -3.68 9.66 -26.39
N GLN A 8 -4.00 10.74 -25.68
CA GLN A 8 -3.02 11.71 -25.15
C GLN A 8 -2.55 11.38 -23.73
N ALA A 9 -3.20 10.45 -23.03
CA ALA A 9 -2.81 10.09 -21.69
C ALA A 9 -1.56 9.19 -21.68
N GLU A 10 -0.68 9.41 -20.74
CA GLU A 10 0.48 8.57 -20.49
C GLU A 10 0.29 7.79 -19.18
N LEU A 11 0.73 6.55 -19.15
CA LEU A 11 0.82 5.74 -17.95
C LEU A 11 2.27 5.72 -17.48
N HIS A 12 2.52 6.33 -16.32
CA HIS A 12 3.83 6.34 -15.68
C HIS A 12 3.87 5.30 -14.56
N ILE A 13 4.86 4.42 -14.58
CA ILE A 13 5.09 3.42 -13.54
C ILE A 13 6.38 3.75 -12.82
N TYR A 14 6.26 4.00 -11.52
CA TYR A 14 7.39 4.26 -10.63
C TYR A 14 7.59 3.10 -9.66
N GLY A 15 8.84 2.78 -9.36
CA GLY A 15 9.23 1.76 -8.40
C GLY A 15 10.75 1.63 -8.33
N ALA A 16 11.30 1.42 -7.12
CA ALA A 16 12.74 1.43 -6.88
C ALA A 16 13.51 0.32 -7.62
N TYR A 17 12.91 -0.85 -7.79
CA TYR A 17 13.57 -2.01 -8.40
C TYR A 17 12.59 -2.73 -9.33
N PRO A 18 12.25 -2.14 -10.50
CA PRO A 18 11.31 -2.77 -11.41
C PRO A 18 11.90 -4.10 -11.93
N PRO A 19 11.15 -5.21 -11.83
CA PRO A 19 11.62 -6.48 -12.39
C PRO A 19 11.70 -6.42 -13.92
N PRO A 20 12.52 -7.26 -14.57
CA PRO A 20 12.66 -7.27 -16.03
C PRO A 20 11.34 -7.34 -16.80
N LYS A 21 10.36 -8.10 -16.28
CA LYS A 21 9.01 -8.16 -16.85
C LYS A 21 8.29 -6.80 -16.86
N ALA A 22 8.54 -5.94 -15.88
CA ALA A 22 7.96 -4.60 -15.86
C ALA A 22 8.68 -3.67 -16.83
N THR A 23 10.02 -3.71 -16.89
CA THR A 23 10.81 -2.87 -17.79
C THR A 23 10.57 -3.19 -19.27
N GLN A 24 10.27 -4.46 -19.60
CA GLN A 24 9.89 -4.88 -20.95
C GLN A 24 8.57 -4.25 -21.44
N LEU A 25 7.72 -3.79 -20.54
CA LEU A 25 6.47 -3.10 -20.89
C LEU A 25 6.70 -1.63 -21.29
N HIS A 26 7.90 -1.09 -21.12
CA HIS A 26 8.20 0.29 -21.48
C HIS A 26 8.03 0.50 -23.00
N ASN A 27 7.11 1.38 -23.36
CA ASN A 27 6.84 1.74 -24.75
C ASN A 27 6.42 3.21 -24.83
N ALA A 28 7.38 4.06 -25.12
CA ALA A 28 7.15 5.51 -25.19
C ALA A 28 6.19 5.90 -26.33
N LYS A 29 6.16 5.13 -27.44
CA LYS A 29 5.22 5.40 -28.55
C LYS A 29 3.77 5.19 -28.13
N ASP A 30 3.52 4.23 -27.26
CA ASP A 30 2.19 3.93 -26.73
C ASP A 30 1.92 4.63 -25.41
N GLY A 31 2.78 5.56 -24.95
CA GLY A 31 2.62 6.28 -23.70
C GLY A 31 2.67 5.40 -22.46
N PHE A 32 3.35 4.24 -22.51
CA PHE A 32 3.56 3.35 -21.37
C PHE A 32 5.01 3.51 -20.87
N LEU A 33 5.19 4.27 -19.80
CA LEU A 33 6.49 4.73 -19.37
C LEU A 33 6.88 4.11 -18.02
N VAL A 34 7.83 3.19 -18.03
CA VAL A 34 8.46 2.70 -16.79
C VAL A 34 9.58 3.65 -16.43
N LYS A 35 9.37 4.46 -15.40
CA LYS A 35 10.27 5.55 -14.97
C LYS A 35 11.31 5.08 -13.94
N GLY A 36 11.10 3.94 -13.30
CA GLY A 36 11.97 3.47 -12.23
C GLY A 36 11.76 4.21 -10.91
N TRP A 37 12.84 4.50 -10.22
CA TRP A 37 12.78 5.17 -8.91
C TRP A 37 12.33 6.63 -9.03
N ALA A 38 11.51 7.08 -8.09
CA ALA A 38 11.08 8.46 -7.97
C ALA A 38 11.82 9.12 -6.79
N GLU A 39 12.48 10.23 -7.03
CA GLU A 39 13.14 11.01 -5.99
C GLU A 39 12.12 11.54 -4.96
N ASN A 40 10.96 11.97 -5.45
CA ASN A 40 9.86 12.44 -4.62
C ASN A 40 8.53 11.90 -5.14
N ALA A 41 7.97 10.93 -4.42
CA ALA A 41 6.70 10.31 -4.77
C ALA A 41 5.51 11.28 -4.66
N GLN A 42 5.56 12.23 -3.76
CA GLN A 42 4.50 13.24 -3.59
C GLN A 42 4.41 14.15 -4.81
N THR A 43 5.54 14.61 -5.35
CA THR A 43 5.58 15.39 -6.58
C THR A 43 5.00 14.61 -7.76
N VAL A 44 5.34 13.32 -7.86
CA VAL A 44 4.77 12.45 -8.90
C VAL A 44 3.25 12.36 -8.77
N MET A 45 2.75 12.12 -7.56
CA MET A 45 1.30 12.03 -7.31
C MET A 45 0.59 13.37 -7.59
N GLN A 46 1.18 14.48 -7.18
CA GLN A 46 0.62 15.82 -7.39
C GLN A 46 0.50 16.19 -8.88
N GLN A 47 1.42 15.71 -9.71
CA GLN A 47 1.41 15.94 -11.16
C GLN A 47 0.53 14.95 -11.92
N ALA A 48 0.11 13.87 -11.28
CA ALA A 48 -0.72 12.85 -11.90
C ALA A 48 -2.20 13.25 -11.91
N ARG A 49 -2.88 13.02 -13.03
CA ARG A 49 -4.34 13.20 -13.12
C ARG A 49 -5.08 12.15 -12.30
N LEU A 50 -4.60 10.90 -12.30
CA LEU A 50 -5.17 9.76 -11.59
C LEU A 50 -4.08 8.86 -11.04
N CYS A 51 -4.33 8.25 -9.89
CA CYS A 51 -3.54 7.14 -9.36
C CYS A 51 -4.23 5.81 -9.69
N LEU A 52 -3.59 4.97 -10.48
CA LEU A 52 -4.11 3.64 -10.84
C LEU A 52 -3.43 2.56 -9.99
N ALA A 53 -4.22 1.83 -9.20
CA ALA A 53 -3.72 0.81 -8.30
C ALA A 53 -4.52 -0.51 -8.42
N PRO A 54 -4.34 -1.29 -9.51
CA PRO A 54 -5.04 -2.55 -9.75
C PRO A 54 -4.43 -3.68 -8.91
N LEU A 55 -4.60 -3.62 -7.60
CA LEU A 55 -3.97 -4.55 -6.65
C LEU A 55 -4.72 -5.88 -6.61
N ARG A 56 -4.03 -6.99 -6.84
CA ARG A 56 -4.57 -8.34 -6.74
C ARG A 56 -4.36 -8.96 -5.36
N PHE A 57 -3.39 -8.48 -4.62
CA PHE A 57 -3.07 -8.94 -3.27
C PHE A 57 -2.42 -7.80 -2.49
N GLY A 58 -2.45 -7.91 -1.19
CA GLY A 58 -1.87 -6.94 -0.27
C GLY A 58 -2.56 -6.99 1.07
N ALA A 59 -1.87 -6.57 2.12
CA ALA A 59 -2.39 -6.45 3.47
C ALA A 59 -2.15 -5.05 4.03
N GLY A 60 -2.96 -4.65 5.00
CA GLY A 60 -2.83 -3.35 5.68
C GLY A 60 -3.15 -2.14 4.79
N ILE A 61 -2.85 -0.98 5.31
CA ILE A 61 -3.07 0.31 4.65
C ILE A 61 -2.10 0.48 3.47
N LYS A 62 -2.62 0.89 2.32
CA LYS A 62 -1.86 1.09 1.09
C LYS A 62 -1.33 2.53 1.04
N GLY A 63 -0.10 2.73 1.52
CA GLY A 63 0.54 4.05 1.62
C GLY A 63 0.39 4.90 0.36
N LYS A 64 0.63 4.31 -0.82
CA LYS A 64 0.47 5.00 -2.11
C LYS A 64 -0.91 5.63 -2.34
N LEU A 65 -1.98 5.01 -1.82
CA LEU A 65 -3.34 5.55 -1.94
C LEU A 65 -3.59 6.66 -0.90
N VAL A 66 -2.98 6.58 0.28
CA VAL A 66 -2.98 7.68 1.25
C VAL A 66 -2.22 8.88 0.70
N GLU A 67 -1.03 8.67 0.12
CA GLU A 67 -0.24 9.71 -0.54
C GLU A 67 -1.00 10.36 -1.70
N ALA A 68 -1.69 9.57 -2.52
CA ALA A 68 -2.54 10.11 -3.58
C ALA A 68 -3.64 11.01 -3.03
N MET A 69 -4.33 10.60 -1.96
CA MET A 69 -5.32 11.44 -1.28
C MET A 69 -4.70 12.72 -0.72
N GLN A 70 -3.50 12.64 -0.11
CA GLN A 70 -2.77 13.80 0.44
C GLN A 70 -2.41 14.82 -0.64
N MET A 71 -2.07 14.34 -1.82
CA MET A 71 -1.74 15.18 -2.97
C MET A 71 -2.98 15.62 -3.77
N GLY A 72 -4.18 15.22 -3.33
CA GLY A 72 -5.43 15.55 -3.99
C GLY A 72 -5.66 14.81 -5.30
N THR A 73 -5.02 13.67 -5.50
CA THR A 73 -5.11 12.86 -6.72
C THR A 73 -6.14 11.74 -6.52
N PRO A 74 -7.24 11.73 -7.28
CA PRO A 74 -8.19 10.63 -7.25
C PRO A 74 -7.58 9.30 -7.68
N SER A 75 -8.10 8.21 -7.12
CA SER A 75 -7.55 6.88 -7.37
C SER A 75 -8.58 5.88 -7.84
N ILE A 76 -8.16 4.99 -8.74
CA ILE A 76 -8.94 3.82 -9.12
C ILE A 76 -8.21 2.60 -8.61
N THR A 77 -8.92 1.79 -7.84
CA THR A 77 -8.32 0.64 -7.17
C THR A 77 -9.29 -0.54 -7.07
N THR A 78 -8.81 -1.66 -6.59
CA THR A 78 -9.59 -2.86 -6.32
C THR A 78 -10.14 -2.85 -4.89
N HIS A 79 -11.04 -3.78 -4.57
CA HIS A 79 -11.51 -3.98 -3.18
C HIS A 79 -10.35 -4.25 -2.23
N ILE A 80 -9.33 -5.02 -2.64
CA ILE A 80 -8.11 -5.24 -1.86
C ILE A 80 -7.34 -3.93 -1.64
N GLY A 81 -7.32 -3.05 -2.64
CA GLY A 81 -6.66 -1.74 -2.52
C GLY A 81 -7.33 -0.82 -1.51
N ALA A 82 -8.65 -0.77 -1.51
CA ALA A 82 -9.45 0.09 -0.62
C ALA A 82 -9.72 -0.52 0.76
N GLU A 83 -9.36 -1.79 0.98
CA GLU A 83 -9.65 -2.53 2.21
C GLU A 83 -9.19 -1.76 3.47
N ALA A 84 -10.11 -1.58 4.42
CA ALA A 84 -9.93 -0.89 5.70
C ALA A 84 -9.51 0.60 5.58
N MET A 85 -9.50 1.20 4.39
CA MET A 85 -8.98 2.55 4.21
C MET A 85 -10.01 3.66 4.44
N HIS A 86 -11.26 3.50 3.99
CA HIS A 86 -12.26 4.58 4.01
C HIS A 86 -13.42 4.36 4.99
N GLY A 87 -13.60 3.17 5.55
CA GLY A 87 -14.74 2.84 6.41
C GLY A 87 -16.05 2.91 5.62
N THR A 88 -16.99 3.71 6.11
CA THR A 88 -18.29 3.99 5.43
C THR A 88 -18.27 5.25 4.59
N LEU A 89 -17.13 5.95 4.51
CA LEU A 89 -17.00 7.18 3.72
C LEU A 89 -16.91 6.87 2.22
N PRO A 90 -17.39 7.76 1.35
CA PRO A 90 -17.22 7.58 -0.09
C PRO A 90 -15.74 7.60 -0.46
N TRP A 91 -15.36 6.72 -1.40
CA TRP A 91 -13.98 6.61 -1.87
C TRP A 91 -13.55 7.84 -2.69
N ASN A 92 -12.25 8.10 -2.75
CA ASN A 92 -11.67 9.19 -3.55
C ASN A 92 -11.49 8.81 -5.03
N GLY A 93 -12.44 8.12 -5.59
CA GLY A 93 -12.39 7.62 -6.95
C GLY A 93 -13.32 6.44 -7.14
N VAL A 94 -12.84 5.36 -7.78
CA VAL A 94 -13.63 4.17 -8.05
C VAL A 94 -12.96 2.92 -7.52
N ILE A 95 -13.76 2.02 -6.92
CA ILE A 95 -13.34 0.70 -6.46
C ILE A 95 -13.98 -0.34 -7.39
N THR A 96 -13.17 -1.14 -8.08
CA THR A 96 -13.65 -2.24 -8.91
C THR A 96 -12.58 -3.30 -9.11
N ASP A 97 -12.97 -4.56 -9.15
CA ASP A 97 -12.09 -5.70 -9.47
C ASP A 97 -12.21 -6.12 -10.94
N ASP A 98 -13.21 -5.59 -11.64
CA ASP A 98 -13.42 -5.86 -13.06
C ASP A 98 -12.51 -4.98 -13.92
N VAL A 99 -11.84 -5.57 -14.91
CA VAL A 99 -10.85 -4.89 -15.75
C VAL A 99 -11.50 -3.87 -16.69
N GLU A 100 -12.65 -4.18 -17.22
CA GLU A 100 -13.34 -3.30 -18.17
C GLU A 100 -13.94 -2.09 -17.43
N ALA A 101 -14.57 -2.34 -16.28
CA ALA A 101 -15.06 -1.29 -15.40
C ALA A 101 -13.90 -0.40 -14.88
N PHE A 102 -12.72 -0.96 -14.63
CA PHE A 102 -11.54 -0.20 -14.22
C PHE A 102 -11.08 0.76 -15.32
N VAL A 103 -11.05 0.31 -16.56
CA VAL A 103 -10.70 1.14 -17.73
C VAL A 103 -11.75 2.23 -17.97
N GLU A 104 -13.03 1.87 -17.87
CA GLU A 104 -14.14 2.81 -18.03
C GLU A 104 -14.10 3.92 -16.97
N ALA A 105 -13.94 3.52 -15.70
CA ALA A 105 -13.82 4.45 -14.58
C ALA A 105 -12.61 5.39 -14.74
N ALA A 106 -11.48 4.87 -15.23
CA ALA A 106 -10.29 5.67 -15.48
C ALA A 106 -10.53 6.70 -16.59
N ALA A 107 -11.16 6.30 -17.69
CA ALA A 107 -11.48 7.21 -18.80
C ALA A 107 -12.47 8.29 -18.38
N SER A 108 -13.59 7.90 -17.76
CA SER A 108 -14.62 8.81 -17.30
C SER A 108 -14.07 9.82 -16.29
N LEU A 109 -13.35 9.37 -15.27
CA LEU A 109 -12.82 10.26 -14.24
C LEU A 109 -11.68 11.16 -14.76
N TYR A 110 -10.97 10.75 -15.80
CA TYR A 110 -9.95 11.56 -16.45
C TYR A 110 -10.55 12.77 -17.16
N GLU A 111 -11.71 12.61 -17.81
CA GLU A 111 -12.38 13.61 -18.64
C GLU A 111 -13.37 14.48 -17.86
N ASP A 112 -14.08 13.93 -16.87
CA ASP A 112 -15.08 14.63 -16.08
C ASP A 112 -14.45 15.42 -14.93
N LYS A 113 -14.27 16.72 -15.13
CA LYS A 113 -13.71 17.63 -14.14
C LYS A 113 -14.53 17.69 -12.86
N ALA A 114 -15.87 17.75 -12.97
CA ALA A 114 -16.74 17.91 -11.80
C ALA A 114 -16.68 16.67 -10.91
N ASN A 115 -16.72 15.48 -11.51
CA ASN A 115 -16.58 14.23 -10.79
C ASN A 115 -15.17 14.08 -10.20
N TRP A 116 -14.12 14.47 -10.93
CA TRP A 116 -12.76 14.49 -10.43
C TRP A 116 -12.59 15.33 -9.16
N GLU A 117 -13.15 16.57 -9.17
CA GLU A 117 -13.14 17.46 -8.01
C GLU A 117 -13.93 16.89 -6.82
N LEU A 118 -15.04 16.20 -7.08
CA LEU A 118 -15.79 15.49 -6.04
C LEU A 118 -14.96 14.38 -5.41
N MET A 119 -14.27 13.57 -6.23
CA MET A 119 -13.40 12.49 -5.72
C MET A 119 -12.22 13.04 -4.92
N GLN A 120 -11.64 14.17 -5.34
CA GLN A 120 -10.61 14.86 -4.58
C GLN A 120 -11.12 15.27 -3.17
N LYS A 121 -12.33 15.83 -3.08
CA LYS A 121 -12.97 16.19 -1.80
C LYS A 121 -13.23 14.98 -0.91
N ASN A 122 -13.64 13.86 -1.50
CA ASN A 122 -13.80 12.60 -0.77
C ASN A 122 -12.48 12.16 -0.16
N GLY A 123 -11.36 12.27 -0.89
CA GLY A 123 -10.02 11.97 -0.38
C GLY A 123 -9.67 12.81 0.85
N ALA A 124 -9.90 14.12 0.80
CA ALA A 124 -9.69 15.01 1.93
C ALA A 124 -10.56 14.62 3.14
N THR A 125 -11.82 14.24 2.90
CA THR A 125 -12.72 13.77 3.96
C THR A 125 -12.22 12.51 4.62
N ILE A 126 -11.74 11.52 3.84
CA ILE A 126 -11.15 10.28 4.37
C ILE A 126 -9.91 10.59 5.22
N LEU A 127 -9.01 11.44 4.71
CA LEU A 127 -7.79 11.82 5.43
C LEU A 127 -8.12 12.45 6.78
N ASN A 128 -9.01 13.43 6.79
CA ASN A 128 -9.40 14.14 8.00
C ASN A 128 -10.07 13.21 9.04
N ALA A 129 -10.90 12.28 8.58
CA ALA A 129 -11.60 11.37 9.49
C ALA A 129 -10.72 10.23 10.03
N ARG A 130 -9.71 9.79 9.27
CA ARG A 130 -9.05 8.51 9.56
C ARG A 130 -7.52 8.58 9.70
N TYR A 131 -6.88 9.62 9.17
CA TYR A 131 -5.42 9.68 9.04
C TYR A 131 -4.79 10.94 9.67
N LEU A 132 -5.56 11.78 10.35
CA LEU A 132 -5.00 12.94 11.04
C LEU A 132 -4.11 12.49 12.21
N GLU A 133 -2.84 12.88 12.17
CA GLU A 133 -1.88 12.64 13.23
C GLU A 133 -2.32 13.26 14.56
N THR A 134 -2.84 14.47 14.51
CA THR A 134 -3.34 15.20 15.70
C THR A 134 -4.45 14.45 16.45
N GLU A 135 -5.23 13.63 15.74
CA GLU A 135 -6.29 12.82 16.31
C GLU A 135 -5.79 11.46 16.84
N TRP A 136 -4.85 10.85 16.13
CA TRP A 136 -4.45 9.46 16.42
C TRP A 136 -3.20 9.34 17.28
N ALA A 137 -2.22 10.26 17.15
CA ALA A 137 -0.99 10.20 17.93
C ALA A 137 -1.25 10.30 19.44
N PRO A 138 -2.10 11.22 19.99
CA PRO A 138 -2.39 11.24 21.40
C PRO A 138 -3.06 9.96 21.91
N LYS A 139 -3.98 9.38 21.12
CA LYS A 139 -4.66 8.13 21.47
C LYS A 139 -3.67 6.96 21.54
N LEU A 140 -2.76 6.88 20.58
CA LEU A 140 -1.70 5.87 20.54
C LEU A 140 -0.75 6.01 21.73
N ILE A 141 -0.26 7.23 22.00
CA ILE A 141 0.65 7.52 23.11
C ILE A 141 0.00 7.13 24.44
N THR A 142 -1.25 7.56 24.67
CA THR A 142 -2.01 7.22 25.87
C THR A 142 -2.13 5.71 26.03
N LYS A 143 -2.42 4.99 24.93
CA LYS A 143 -2.53 3.51 24.97
C LYS A 143 -1.21 2.84 25.29
N ILE A 144 -0.11 3.32 24.73
CA ILE A 144 1.25 2.83 25.01
C ILE A 144 1.59 3.04 26.48
N GLN A 145 1.33 4.22 27.02
CA GLN A 145 1.58 4.55 28.43
C GLN A 145 0.78 3.66 29.37
N GLN A 146 -0.52 3.47 29.12
CA GLN A 146 -1.38 2.56 29.89
C GLN A 146 -0.84 1.12 29.86
N GLN A 147 -0.48 0.61 28.69
CA GLN A 147 0.08 -0.73 28.55
C GLN A 147 1.42 -0.88 29.25
N SER A 148 2.26 0.15 29.22
CA SER A 148 3.54 0.18 29.92
C SER A 148 3.38 0.10 31.44
N GLN A 149 2.44 0.87 32.01
CA GLN A 149 2.14 0.86 33.45
C GLN A 149 1.56 -0.50 33.92
N GLN A 150 0.76 -1.14 33.07
CA GLN A 150 0.11 -2.43 33.37
C GLN A 150 0.95 -3.65 32.96
N LYS A 151 2.16 -3.45 32.45
CA LYS A 151 3.00 -4.47 31.82
C LYS A 151 3.16 -5.74 32.65
N GLU A 152 3.43 -5.61 33.94
CA GLU A 152 3.64 -6.77 34.82
C GLU A 152 2.33 -7.57 35.05
N GLY A 153 1.22 -6.87 35.30
CA GLY A 153 -0.09 -7.50 35.45
C GLY A 153 -0.54 -8.21 34.18
N LEU A 154 -0.34 -7.59 33.02
CA LEU A 154 -0.65 -8.19 31.72
C LEU A 154 0.23 -9.41 31.44
N ARG A 155 1.54 -9.35 31.74
CA ARG A 155 2.46 -10.49 31.59
C ARG A 155 2.07 -11.68 32.45
N LYS A 156 1.56 -11.46 33.67
CA LYS A 156 1.09 -12.53 34.54
C LYS A 156 -0.18 -13.22 33.98
N LYS A 157 -1.07 -12.47 33.35
CA LYS A 157 -2.31 -12.96 32.74
C LYS A 157 -2.06 -13.74 31.43
N HIS A 158 -0.97 -13.49 30.72
CA HIS A 158 -0.67 -14.11 29.44
C HIS A 158 0.10 -15.44 29.58
N PHE A 159 -0.50 -16.41 30.26
CA PHE A 159 0.09 -17.74 30.44
C PHE A 159 0.40 -18.44 29.10
N PHE A 160 -0.56 -18.45 28.16
CA PHE A 160 -0.36 -19.04 26.84
C PHE A 160 0.75 -18.33 26.03
N GLY A 161 0.85 -17.03 26.10
CA GLY A 161 1.93 -16.28 25.45
C GLY A 161 3.32 -16.63 25.98
N LYS A 162 3.43 -16.92 27.29
CA LYS A 162 4.68 -17.42 27.89
C LYS A 162 5.01 -18.83 27.40
N MET A 163 4.03 -19.72 27.37
CA MET A 163 4.18 -21.09 26.93
C MET A 163 4.60 -21.17 25.44
N LEU A 164 3.91 -20.46 24.57
CA LEU A 164 4.22 -20.38 23.13
C LEU A 164 5.62 -19.82 22.89
N ARG A 165 6.01 -18.77 23.62
CA ARG A 165 7.35 -18.16 23.49
C ARG A 165 8.46 -19.11 23.89
N HIS A 166 8.24 -19.93 24.93
CA HIS A 166 9.22 -20.89 25.41
C HIS A 166 9.47 -22.01 24.39
N HIS A 167 8.42 -22.52 23.73
CA HIS A 167 8.54 -23.60 22.76
C HIS A 167 9.01 -23.14 21.37
N SER A 168 8.51 -22.03 20.86
CA SER A 168 8.90 -21.53 19.52
C SER A 168 10.36 -21.07 19.45
N MET A 169 10.87 -20.45 20.51
CA MET A 169 12.27 -19.98 20.55
C MET A 169 13.27 -21.15 20.52
N LYS A 170 13.00 -22.27 21.21
CA LYS A 170 13.90 -23.42 21.20
C LYS A 170 13.93 -24.13 19.86
N SER A 171 12.80 -24.32 19.19
CA SER A 171 12.78 -24.96 17.88
C SER A 171 13.51 -24.12 16.81
N THR A 172 13.35 -22.81 16.82
CA THR A 172 14.07 -21.89 15.93
C THR A 172 15.57 -21.89 16.23
N GLN A 173 15.96 -21.92 17.51
CA GLN A 173 17.36 -22.00 17.92
C GLN A 173 18.01 -23.29 17.43
N TYR A 174 17.38 -24.45 17.63
CA TYR A 174 17.90 -25.73 17.17
C TYR A 174 17.94 -25.83 15.65
N MET A 175 16.97 -25.28 14.96
CA MET A 175 16.96 -25.21 13.49
C MET A 175 18.16 -24.37 12.98
N SER A 176 18.40 -23.20 13.56
CA SER A 176 19.54 -22.35 13.19
C SER A 176 20.88 -23.05 13.45
N GLN A 177 21.05 -23.70 14.60
CA GLN A 177 22.26 -24.49 14.92
C GLN A 177 22.45 -25.66 13.96
N TRP A 178 21.37 -26.34 13.58
CA TRP A 178 21.42 -27.41 12.60
C TRP A 178 21.88 -26.95 11.23
N ILE A 179 21.34 -25.82 10.75
CA ILE A 179 21.72 -25.18 9.48
C ILE A 179 23.21 -24.78 9.51
N GLU A 180 23.70 -24.18 10.59
CA GLU A 180 25.12 -23.84 10.74
C GLU A 180 26.03 -25.07 10.68
N LEU A 181 25.68 -26.13 11.40
CA LEU A 181 26.44 -27.37 11.40
C LEU A 181 26.48 -28.04 10.02
N LYS A 182 25.35 -28.00 9.31
CA LYS A 182 25.28 -28.52 7.94
C LYS A 182 26.21 -27.73 7.01
N ASN A 183 26.12 -26.41 7.03
CA ASN A 183 26.96 -25.56 6.18
C ASN A 183 28.45 -25.72 6.47
N ARG A 184 28.86 -25.90 7.73
CA ARG A 184 30.27 -26.18 8.10
C ARG A 184 30.77 -27.51 7.55
N ARG A 185 29.91 -28.55 7.50
CA ARG A 185 30.25 -29.85 6.92
C ARG A 185 30.44 -29.80 5.41
N ASP A 186 29.63 -28.99 4.73
CA ASP A 186 29.72 -28.85 3.28
C ASP A 186 30.96 -28.03 2.85
N THR A 187 31.39 -27.05 3.65
CA THR A 187 32.65 -26.30 3.42
C THR A 187 33.92 -27.06 3.76
N SER A 188 33.84 -28.16 4.54
CA SER A 188 35.00 -28.99 4.88
C SER A 188 35.25 -30.17 3.90
N LYS A 189 34.41 -30.31 2.88
CA LYS A 189 34.52 -31.38 1.84
C LYS A 189 34.91 -30.84 0.45
N GLY A 190 35.21 -29.55 0.32
CA GLY A 190 35.76 -28.91 -0.88
C GLY A 190 37.18 -28.46 -0.61
#